data_aaeb164ff4b10bb7446c0d0b60d6a2c5
#
_entry.id   aaeb164ff4b10bb7446c0d0b60d6a2c5
#
_cell.length_a   1.000
_cell.length_b   1.000
_cell.length_c   1.000
_cell.angle_alpha   90.00
_cell.angle_beta   90.00
_cell.angle_gamma   90.00
#
_symmetry.space_group_name_H-M   'P 1'
#
loop_
_entity.id
_entity.type
_entity.pdbx_description
1 polymer ?
#
loop_
_entity_poly.entity_id
_entity_poly.type
_entity_poly.pdbx_seq_one_letter_code
_entity_poly.pdbx_strand_id
1 'polypeptide(L)'
;MPRTARIKDNNGIYHIMIRSISEVQLFKCNADRDKFLELLAKYQKLYLFKIYGFCLLGSHAHFIIASNGADISKFMKSINQSYAFYYNKKYNRHGHLFQDRFKSKLVPSYSYLLTLSAYIHNNAKDIPNYSKRIEKYAYSSLKTYLNVSNNPLGLVDVSYILNLFDDNFNETKHNYFELLKHYLENKKGTLSDNLDFKNEHTK
;
A
#
# COMPACT_ATOMS: atom_id res chain seq x y z
N MET A 1 -5.48 -10.22 25.34
CA MET A 1 -4.51 -11.15 24.74
C MET A 1 -3.14 -10.47 24.61
N PRO A 2 -2.03 -11.14 24.94
CA PRO A 2 -0.71 -10.56 24.72
C PRO A 2 -0.49 -10.28 23.25
N ARG A 3 0.06 -9.10 22.93
CA ARG A 3 0.34 -8.71 21.54
C ARG A 3 1.58 -9.45 21.03
N THR A 4 1.45 -10.20 19.96
CA THR A 4 2.59 -10.85 19.31
C THR A 4 3.56 -9.80 18.74
N ALA A 5 4.86 -10.03 18.93
CA ALA A 5 5.89 -9.21 18.33
C ALA A 5 5.86 -9.34 16.80
N ARG A 6 6.11 -8.24 16.07
CA ARG A 6 6.24 -8.29 14.61
C ARG A 6 7.53 -9.03 14.24
N ILE A 7 7.43 -9.84 13.19
CA ILE A 7 8.62 -10.35 12.52
C ILE A 7 9.31 -9.15 11.87
N LYS A 8 10.57 -8.91 12.23
CA LYS A 8 11.39 -7.84 11.68
C LYS A 8 12.53 -8.45 10.88
N ASP A 9 12.63 -8.00 9.64
CA ASP A 9 13.74 -8.26 8.75
C ASP A 9 14.24 -6.92 8.22
N ASN A 10 15.50 -6.60 8.44
CA ASN A 10 16.07 -5.31 8.03
C ASN A 10 16.16 -5.15 6.50
N ASN A 11 16.09 -6.23 5.75
CA ASN A 11 16.06 -6.22 4.29
C ASN A 11 14.73 -6.76 3.72
N GLY A 12 13.74 -6.97 4.58
CA GLY A 12 12.46 -7.56 4.22
C GLY A 12 11.57 -6.61 3.42
N ILE A 13 10.79 -7.22 2.52
CA ILE A 13 9.67 -6.56 1.85
C ILE A 13 8.40 -6.89 2.62
N TYR A 14 7.57 -5.90 2.87
CA TYR A 14 6.38 -6.03 3.69
C TYR A 14 5.13 -5.59 2.96
N HIS A 15 4.06 -6.37 3.08
CA HIS A 15 2.71 -5.88 2.92
C HIS A 15 2.30 -5.12 4.18
N ILE A 16 2.00 -3.84 4.05
CA ILE A 16 1.58 -2.99 5.16
C ILE A 16 0.15 -2.52 4.93
N MET A 17 -0.66 -2.56 5.99
CA MET A 17 -2.00 -1.98 6.00
C MET A 17 -2.16 -1.04 7.21
N ILE A 18 -2.77 0.12 6.95
CA ILE A 18 -3.28 1.03 7.97
C ILE A 18 -4.79 1.17 7.80
N ARG A 19 -5.51 1.33 8.90
CA ARG A 19 -6.97 1.50 8.88
C ARG A 19 -7.42 2.49 9.95
N SER A 20 -8.42 3.33 9.63
CA SER A 20 -9.06 4.20 10.61
C SER A 20 -10.02 3.43 11.53
N ILE A 21 -10.42 4.03 12.63
CA ILE A 21 -11.57 3.57 13.41
C ILE A 21 -12.85 3.59 12.56
N SER A 22 -13.83 2.76 12.92
CA SER A 22 -14.99 2.46 12.06
C SER A 22 -15.80 3.68 11.63
N GLU A 23 -15.91 4.68 12.51
CA GLU A 23 -16.75 5.88 12.28
C GLU A 23 -16.02 6.97 11.49
N VAL A 24 -14.78 6.75 11.09
CA VAL A 24 -13.94 7.78 10.48
C VAL A 24 -13.38 7.34 9.14
N GLN A 25 -13.59 8.17 8.12
CA GLN A 25 -12.84 8.03 6.87
C GLN A 25 -11.39 8.47 7.08
N LEU A 26 -10.42 7.60 6.76
CA LEU A 26 -8.99 7.93 6.86
C LEU A 26 -8.61 9.09 5.92
N PHE A 27 -9.23 9.12 4.74
CA PHE A 27 -9.05 10.16 3.73
C PHE A 27 -10.42 10.70 3.30
N LYS A 28 -10.87 11.82 3.86
CA LYS A 28 -12.15 12.44 3.51
C LYS A 28 -12.12 13.14 2.15
N CYS A 29 -10.98 13.68 1.77
CA CYS A 29 -10.80 14.41 0.51
C CYS A 29 -9.42 14.17 -0.11
N ASN A 30 -9.20 14.71 -1.30
CA ASN A 30 -7.92 14.57 -2.00
C ASN A 30 -6.76 15.21 -1.23
N ALA A 31 -6.96 16.37 -0.60
CA ALA A 31 -5.94 17.02 0.20
C ALA A 31 -5.44 16.16 1.39
N ASP A 32 -6.26 15.25 1.90
CA ASP A 32 -5.82 14.31 2.95
C ASP A 32 -4.87 13.24 2.36
N ARG A 33 -5.20 12.74 1.18
CA ARG A 33 -4.35 11.77 0.45
C ARG A 33 -3.04 12.40 0.03
N ASP A 34 -3.09 13.63 -0.50
CA ASP A 34 -1.90 14.39 -0.89
C ASP A 34 -1.00 14.60 0.33
N LYS A 35 -1.57 15.01 1.47
CA LYS A 35 -0.82 15.17 2.72
C LYS A 35 -0.19 13.86 3.20
N PHE A 36 -0.89 12.75 3.05
CA PHE A 36 -0.33 11.46 3.41
C PHE A 36 0.85 11.07 2.51
N LEU A 37 0.75 11.30 1.19
CA LEU A 37 1.85 11.05 0.24
C LEU A 37 3.05 11.96 0.49
N GLU A 38 2.84 13.25 0.84
CA GLU A 38 3.91 14.14 1.27
C GLU A 38 4.66 13.63 2.52
N LEU A 39 3.92 13.13 3.51
CA LEU A 39 4.52 12.53 4.70
C LEU A 39 5.28 11.25 4.38
N LEU A 40 4.75 10.40 3.51
CA LEU A 40 5.48 9.24 3.00
C LEU A 40 6.80 9.64 2.35
N ALA A 41 6.78 10.63 1.44
CA ALA A 41 7.98 11.13 0.77
C ALA A 41 9.01 11.71 1.76
N LYS A 42 8.53 12.50 2.73
CA LYS A 42 9.38 13.04 3.80
C LYS A 42 10.10 11.95 4.58
N TYR A 43 9.35 10.95 5.04
CA TYR A 43 9.92 9.89 5.87
C TYR A 43 10.67 8.84 5.07
N GLN A 44 10.35 8.65 3.79
CA GLN A 44 11.15 7.84 2.88
C GLN A 44 12.58 8.40 2.74
N LYS A 45 12.70 9.72 2.55
CA LYS A 45 14.02 10.39 2.50
C LYS A 45 14.78 10.29 3.82
N LEU A 46 14.08 10.35 4.96
CA LEU A 46 14.70 10.29 6.28
C LEU A 46 15.18 8.90 6.68
N TYR A 47 14.37 7.88 6.37
CA TYR A 47 14.62 6.50 6.80
C TYR A 47 15.16 5.59 5.69
N LEU A 48 15.18 6.06 4.43
CA LEU A 48 15.71 5.37 3.26
C LEU A 48 14.99 4.07 2.88
N PHE A 49 13.79 3.82 3.39
CA PHE A 49 12.97 2.70 2.95
C PHE A 49 12.49 2.89 1.50
N LYS A 50 12.15 1.81 0.81
CA LYS A 50 11.64 1.87 -0.56
C LYS A 50 10.16 1.51 -0.61
N ILE A 51 9.40 2.18 -1.48
CA ILE A 51 7.99 1.88 -1.74
C ILE A 51 7.91 1.26 -3.13
N TYR A 52 7.37 0.05 -3.21
CA TYR A 52 7.15 -0.64 -4.47
C TYR A 52 5.71 -0.53 -4.98
N GLY A 53 4.75 -0.27 -4.10
CA GLY A 53 3.36 -0.08 -4.51
C GLY A 53 2.48 0.42 -3.38
N PHE A 54 1.38 1.08 -3.74
CA PHE A 54 0.36 1.51 -2.78
C PHE A 54 -1.02 1.69 -3.41
N CYS A 55 -2.04 1.67 -2.56
CA CYS A 55 -3.40 2.14 -2.87
C CYS A 55 -4.01 2.78 -1.62
N LEU A 56 -4.43 4.06 -1.72
CA LEU A 56 -5.07 4.81 -0.64
C LEU A 56 -6.59 4.76 -0.84
N LEU A 57 -7.30 4.06 0.03
CA LEU A 57 -8.76 3.93 0.01
C LEU A 57 -9.42 4.87 1.03
N GLY A 58 -10.74 4.96 1.05
CA GLY A 58 -11.43 5.88 1.95
C GLY A 58 -11.13 5.65 3.44
N SER A 59 -11.16 4.40 3.91
CA SER A 59 -11.01 4.02 5.32
C SER A 59 -9.67 3.35 5.65
N HIS A 60 -8.89 2.95 4.65
CA HIS A 60 -7.63 2.23 4.85
C HIS A 60 -6.66 2.45 3.68
N ALA A 61 -5.43 2.01 3.84
CA ALA A 61 -4.44 2.02 2.77
C ALA A 61 -3.54 0.80 2.83
N HIS A 62 -3.11 0.34 1.66
CA HIS A 62 -2.18 -0.77 1.49
C HIS A 62 -0.89 -0.30 0.85
N PHE A 63 0.22 -0.89 1.26
CA PHE A 63 1.55 -0.58 0.76
C PHE A 63 2.38 -1.84 0.58
N ILE A 64 3.29 -1.82 -0.40
CA ILE A 64 4.44 -2.72 -0.47
C ILE A 64 5.67 -1.88 -0.15
N ILE A 65 6.31 -2.17 0.98
CA ILE A 65 7.47 -1.40 1.44
C ILE A 65 8.63 -2.36 1.72
N ALA A 66 9.79 -2.07 1.13
CA ALA A 66 11.06 -2.69 1.54
C ALA A 66 11.70 -1.85 2.64
N SER A 67 12.08 -2.49 3.73
CA SER A 67 12.69 -1.82 4.88
C SER A 67 14.05 -1.20 4.57
N ASN A 68 14.83 -1.80 3.68
CA ASN A 68 16.12 -1.29 3.21
C ASN A 68 17.03 -0.84 4.37
N GLY A 69 17.13 -1.67 5.42
CA GLY A 69 17.89 -1.40 6.64
C GLY A 69 17.12 -0.62 7.73
N ALA A 70 15.97 -0.02 7.42
CA ALA A 70 15.22 0.79 8.36
C ALA A 70 14.30 -0.04 9.28
N ASP A 71 14.11 0.41 10.51
CA ASP A 71 13.12 -0.19 11.41
C ASP A 71 11.69 0.23 10.99
N ILE A 72 10.93 -0.75 10.46
CA ILE A 72 9.54 -0.57 10.02
C ILE A 72 8.64 0.03 11.11
N SER A 73 8.87 -0.30 12.38
CA SER A 73 8.07 0.22 13.49
C SER A 73 8.34 1.70 13.73
N LYS A 74 9.59 2.14 13.54
CA LYS A 74 9.98 3.54 13.72
C LYS A 74 9.40 4.43 12.62
N PHE A 75 9.62 4.09 11.35
CA PHE A 75 9.14 4.95 10.28
C PHE A 75 7.61 4.94 10.16
N MET A 76 6.94 3.80 10.32
CA MET A 76 5.47 3.75 10.30
C MET A 76 4.84 4.50 11.49
N LYS A 77 5.47 4.45 12.68
CA LYS A 77 5.05 5.28 13.82
C LYS A 77 5.12 6.76 13.46
N SER A 78 6.24 7.20 12.89
CA SER A 78 6.45 8.61 12.51
C SER A 78 5.43 9.10 11.49
N ILE A 79 5.16 8.30 10.44
CA ILE A 79 4.16 8.59 9.41
C ILE A 79 2.76 8.72 10.03
N ASN A 80 2.33 7.68 10.76
CA ASN A 80 0.97 7.62 11.31
C ASN A 80 0.71 8.70 12.36
N GLN A 81 1.68 9.00 13.24
CA GLN A 81 1.55 10.07 14.23
C GLN A 81 1.45 11.44 13.56
N SER A 82 2.32 11.72 12.57
CA SER A 82 2.28 12.99 11.85
C SER A 82 0.97 13.20 11.10
N TYR A 83 0.46 12.12 10.49
CA TYR A 83 -0.81 12.18 9.79
C TYR A 83 -2.00 12.33 10.76
N ALA A 84 -2.02 11.59 11.87
CA ALA A 84 -3.06 11.72 12.89
C ALA A 84 -3.12 13.13 13.47
N PHE A 85 -1.96 13.75 13.72
CA PHE A 85 -1.89 15.14 14.18
C PHE A 85 -2.48 16.11 13.14
N TYR A 86 -2.07 16.01 11.86
CA TYR A 86 -2.64 16.81 10.77
C TYR A 86 -4.16 16.64 10.68
N TYR A 87 -4.62 15.38 10.66
CA TYR A 87 -6.04 15.03 10.50
C TYR A 87 -6.88 15.60 11.66
N ASN A 88 -6.47 15.36 12.91
CA ASN A 88 -7.19 15.82 14.08
C ASN A 88 -7.24 17.36 14.13
N LYS A 89 -6.15 18.04 13.81
CA LYS A 89 -6.12 19.52 13.70
C LYS A 89 -7.06 20.02 12.61
N LYS A 90 -7.01 19.42 11.41
CA LYS A 90 -7.83 19.83 10.25
C LYS A 90 -9.32 19.69 10.51
N TYR A 91 -9.70 18.61 11.17
CA TYR A 91 -11.12 18.25 11.38
C TYR A 91 -11.63 18.53 12.81
N ASN A 92 -10.88 19.30 13.59
CA ASN A 92 -11.17 19.62 14.99
C ASN A 92 -11.58 18.39 15.81
N ARG A 93 -10.77 17.31 15.73
CA ARG A 93 -11.00 16.03 16.40
C ARG A 93 -10.00 15.79 17.51
N HIS A 94 -10.45 15.02 18.51
CA HIS A 94 -9.61 14.46 19.57
C HIS A 94 -9.63 12.94 19.52
N GLY A 95 -8.60 12.30 20.11
CA GLY A 95 -8.52 10.84 20.20
C GLY A 95 -7.86 10.16 18.98
N HIS A 96 -8.01 8.84 18.98
CA HIS A 96 -7.34 7.99 17.98
C HIS A 96 -7.95 8.13 16.60
N LEU A 97 -7.09 8.20 15.58
CA LEU A 97 -7.49 8.13 14.16
C LEU A 97 -7.43 6.70 13.66
N PHE A 98 -6.38 5.98 14.01
CA PHE A 98 -6.16 4.61 13.57
C PHE A 98 -6.81 3.61 14.53
N GLN A 99 -7.42 2.56 13.97
CA GLN A 99 -8.08 1.50 14.73
C GLN A 99 -7.11 0.74 15.63
N ASP A 100 -5.90 0.46 15.11
CA ASP A 100 -4.80 -0.19 15.82
C ASP A 100 -3.47 0.28 15.23
N ARG A 101 -2.37 -0.32 15.69
CA ARG A 101 -1.09 -0.20 14.99
C ARG A 101 -1.24 -0.69 13.55
N PHE A 102 -0.37 -0.22 12.65
CA PHE A 102 -0.32 -0.78 11.30
C PHE A 102 -0.15 -2.31 11.34
N LYS A 103 -0.78 -3.02 10.41
CA LYS A 103 -0.53 -4.45 10.19
C LYS A 103 0.58 -4.63 9.19
N SER A 104 1.39 -5.66 9.34
CA SER A 104 2.48 -5.99 8.42
C SER A 104 2.65 -7.50 8.30
N LYS A 105 2.81 -7.96 7.05
CA LYS A 105 3.20 -9.35 6.71
C LYS A 105 4.48 -9.29 5.88
N LEU A 106 5.45 -10.13 6.21
CA LEU A 106 6.66 -10.31 5.40
C LEU A 106 6.27 -11.00 4.08
N VAL A 107 6.80 -10.51 2.98
CA VAL A 107 6.61 -11.10 1.65
C VAL A 107 7.56 -12.27 1.49
N PRO A 108 7.06 -13.51 1.33
CA PRO A 108 7.91 -14.70 1.39
C PRO A 108 8.62 -15.04 0.08
N SER A 109 8.12 -14.57 -1.06
CA SER A 109 8.66 -14.92 -2.39
C SER A 109 8.33 -13.88 -3.45
N TYR A 110 9.03 -13.95 -4.60
CA TYR A 110 8.76 -13.08 -5.74
C TYR A 110 7.37 -13.33 -6.36
N SER A 111 6.94 -14.59 -6.45
CA SER A 111 5.60 -14.92 -6.92
C SER A 111 4.51 -14.30 -6.02
N TYR A 112 4.70 -14.36 -4.71
CA TYR A 112 3.81 -13.68 -3.76
C TYR A 112 3.84 -12.17 -3.94
N LEU A 113 5.02 -11.57 -4.19
CA LEU A 113 5.17 -10.13 -4.43
C LEU A 113 4.41 -9.66 -5.66
N LEU A 114 4.49 -10.40 -6.76
CA LEU A 114 3.73 -10.11 -7.99
C LEU A 114 2.22 -10.17 -7.74
N THR A 115 1.74 -11.22 -7.11
CA THR A 115 0.32 -11.38 -6.75
C THR A 115 -0.14 -10.27 -5.79
N LEU A 116 0.69 -9.92 -4.81
CA LEU A 116 0.42 -8.84 -3.87
C LEU A 116 0.33 -7.48 -4.57
N SER A 117 1.19 -7.22 -5.56
CA SER A 117 1.15 -5.97 -6.31
C SER A 117 -0.16 -5.85 -7.11
N ALA A 118 -0.59 -6.93 -7.76
CA ALA A 118 -1.88 -7.00 -8.43
C ALA A 118 -3.05 -6.81 -7.45
N TYR A 119 -3.02 -7.49 -6.29
CA TYR A 119 -4.01 -7.30 -5.23
C TYR A 119 -4.15 -5.84 -4.81
N ILE A 120 -3.03 -5.18 -4.49
CA ILE A 120 -3.04 -3.80 -4.00
C ILE A 120 -3.57 -2.84 -5.06
N HIS A 121 -3.16 -2.97 -6.31
CA HIS A 121 -3.64 -2.11 -7.39
C HIS A 121 -5.12 -2.33 -7.69
N ASN A 122 -5.60 -3.57 -7.59
CA ASN A 122 -7.00 -3.92 -7.82
C ASN A 122 -7.95 -3.45 -6.68
N ASN A 123 -7.45 -3.02 -5.52
CA ASN A 123 -8.30 -2.44 -4.49
C ASN A 123 -9.01 -1.15 -4.93
N ALA A 124 -8.50 -0.46 -5.95
CA ALA A 124 -9.14 0.72 -6.51
C ALA A 124 -10.53 0.43 -7.13
N LYS A 125 -10.85 -0.83 -7.48
CA LYS A 125 -12.16 -1.23 -8.00
C LYS A 125 -13.31 -1.02 -7.01
N ASP A 126 -13.00 -1.06 -5.70
CA ASP A 126 -13.99 -0.89 -4.63
C ASP A 126 -14.34 0.60 -4.42
N ILE A 127 -13.70 1.50 -5.17
CA ILE A 127 -13.99 2.93 -5.15
C ILE A 127 -15.06 3.24 -6.21
N PRO A 128 -16.16 3.94 -5.86
CA PRO A 128 -17.15 4.38 -6.83
C PRO A 128 -16.50 5.06 -8.04
N ASN A 129 -16.98 4.76 -9.23
CA ASN A 129 -16.50 5.27 -10.54
C ASN A 129 -15.15 4.70 -11.03
N TYR A 130 -14.45 3.85 -10.27
CA TYR A 130 -13.17 3.25 -10.70
C TYR A 130 -13.23 1.73 -10.90
N SER A 131 -14.36 1.08 -10.66
CA SER A 131 -14.52 -0.38 -10.75
C SER A 131 -14.11 -0.98 -12.11
N LYS A 132 -14.34 -0.25 -13.22
CA LYS A 132 -13.98 -0.67 -14.59
C LYS A 132 -12.75 0.07 -15.17
N ARG A 133 -12.10 0.92 -14.38
CA ARG A 133 -10.99 1.78 -14.84
C ARG A 133 -10.05 2.12 -13.68
N ILE A 134 -9.59 1.09 -12.99
CA ILE A 134 -8.70 1.21 -11.82
C ILE A 134 -7.41 1.99 -12.13
N GLU A 135 -6.96 1.93 -13.38
CA GLU A 135 -5.77 2.65 -13.88
C GLU A 135 -5.94 4.17 -13.85
N LYS A 136 -7.18 4.68 -13.79
CA LYS A 136 -7.47 6.11 -13.69
C LYS A 136 -7.44 6.63 -12.26
N TYR A 137 -7.43 5.75 -11.25
CA TYR A 137 -7.41 6.18 -9.86
C TYR A 137 -6.08 6.85 -9.46
N ALA A 138 -6.13 8.13 -9.12
CA ALA A 138 -4.94 8.94 -8.88
C ALA A 138 -4.13 8.53 -7.64
N TYR A 139 -4.78 7.91 -6.66
CA TYR A 139 -4.18 7.54 -5.38
C TYR A 139 -3.83 6.04 -5.30
N SER A 140 -3.51 5.48 -6.43
CA SER A 140 -2.87 4.18 -6.60
C SER A 140 -1.57 4.34 -7.39
N SER A 141 -0.55 3.59 -7.02
CA SER A 141 0.72 3.55 -7.77
C SER A 141 0.60 2.86 -9.13
N LEU A 142 -0.56 2.29 -9.49
CA LEU A 142 -0.79 1.62 -10.78
C LEU A 142 -0.43 2.51 -11.97
N LYS A 143 -0.74 3.81 -11.92
CA LYS A 143 -0.38 4.76 -12.97
C LYS A 143 1.12 4.81 -13.24
N THR A 144 1.93 4.72 -12.19
CA THR A 144 3.39 4.70 -12.30
C THR A 144 3.89 3.43 -13.01
N TYR A 145 3.22 2.30 -12.77
CA TYR A 145 3.53 1.03 -13.45
C TYR A 145 3.18 1.06 -14.94
N LEU A 146 2.06 1.68 -15.29
CA LEU A 146 1.62 1.78 -16.68
C LEU A 146 2.30 2.93 -17.44
N ASN A 147 2.72 3.98 -16.73
CA ASN A 147 3.42 5.12 -17.30
C ASN A 147 4.41 5.72 -16.31
N VAL A 148 5.71 5.41 -16.46
CA VAL A 148 6.80 5.81 -15.56
C VAL A 148 6.89 7.34 -15.35
N SER A 149 6.42 8.14 -16.30
CA SER A 149 6.41 9.61 -16.19
C SER A 149 5.45 10.13 -15.10
N ASN A 150 4.55 9.30 -14.61
CA ASN A 150 3.52 9.67 -13.64
C ASN A 150 3.84 9.13 -12.23
N ASN A 151 5.04 9.44 -11.70
CA ASN A 151 5.49 9.09 -10.35
C ASN A 151 5.50 10.33 -9.45
N PRO A 152 4.37 10.70 -8.82
CA PRO A 152 4.29 11.89 -7.99
C PRO A 152 5.29 11.77 -6.83
N LEU A 153 6.06 12.85 -6.59
CA LEU A 153 7.06 12.92 -5.54
C LEU A 153 8.22 11.90 -5.65
N GLY A 154 8.34 11.15 -6.75
CA GLY A 154 9.36 10.11 -6.91
C GLY A 154 9.23 8.97 -5.89
N LEU A 155 8.02 8.71 -5.38
CA LEU A 155 7.78 7.80 -4.27
C LEU A 155 8.04 6.33 -4.59
N VAL A 156 7.67 5.90 -5.80
CA VAL A 156 7.56 4.47 -6.13
C VAL A 156 8.74 4.02 -6.97
N ASP A 157 9.44 3.01 -6.51
CA ASP A 157 10.44 2.26 -7.29
C ASP A 157 9.73 1.09 -7.98
N VAL A 158 9.30 1.32 -9.24
CA VAL A 158 8.61 0.29 -10.03
C VAL A 158 9.56 -0.73 -10.62
N SER A 159 10.84 -0.37 -10.78
CA SER A 159 11.84 -1.20 -11.47
C SER A 159 12.01 -2.55 -10.78
N TYR A 160 11.97 -2.57 -9.45
CA TYR A 160 12.14 -3.81 -8.68
C TYR A 160 11.10 -4.88 -9.02
N ILE A 161 9.82 -4.50 -9.16
CA ILE A 161 8.75 -5.45 -9.49
C ILE A 161 8.71 -5.72 -11.00
N LEU A 162 8.92 -4.69 -11.83
CA LEU A 162 8.90 -4.86 -13.29
C LEU A 162 10.05 -5.74 -13.78
N ASN A 163 11.22 -5.66 -13.16
CA ASN A 163 12.37 -6.52 -13.51
C ASN A 163 12.19 -8.00 -13.09
N LEU A 164 11.10 -8.35 -12.41
CA LEU A 164 10.76 -9.76 -12.18
C LEU A 164 10.09 -10.43 -13.39
N PHE A 165 9.74 -9.67 -14.41
CA PHE A 165 9.35 -10.16 -15.72
C PHE A 165 10.59 -10.11 -16.61
N ASP A 166 11.06 -11.23 -17.11
CA ASP A 166 12.30 -11.36 -17.93
C ASP A 166 12.15 -10.79 -19.36
N ASP A 167 11.32 -9.75 -19.55
CA ASP A 167 10.93 -9.21 -20.84
C ASP A 167 11.52 -7.81 -21.10
N ASN A 168 11.45 -7.36 -22.34
CA ASN A 168 11.74 -5.97 -22.65
C ASN A 168 10.68 -5.03 -22.01
N PHE A 169 11.01 -3.76 -21.86
CA PHE A 169 10.20 -2.81 -21.09
C PHE A 169 8.73 -2.66 -21.55
N ASN A 170 8.46 -2.80 -22.86
CA ASN A 170 7.10 -2.69 -23.38
C ASN A 170 6.30 -3.97 -23.12
N GLU A 171 6.91 -5.14 -23.28
CA GLU A 171 6.35 -6.44 -22.96
C GLU A 171 6.08 -6.56 -21.45
N THR A 172 6.99 -6.09 -20.62
CA THR A 172 6.86 -6.08 -19.16
C THR A 172 5.60 -5.31 -18.71
N LYS A 173 5.30 -4.16 -19.30
CA LYS A 173 4.06 -3.41 -18.97
C LYS A 173 2.80 -4.17 -19.40
N HIS A 174 2.83 -4.78 -20.58
CA HIS A 174 1.74 -5.60 -21.08
C HIS A 174 1.51 -6.80 -20.15
N ASN A 175 2.58 -7.52 -19.81
CA ASN A 175 2.53 -8.69 -18.91
C ASN A 175 2.05 -8.30 -17.51
N TYR A 176 2.45 -7.14 -17.00
CA TYR A 176 1.92 -6.64 -15.74
C TYR A 176 0.41 -6.35 -15.81
N PHE A 177 -0.06 -5.78 -16.93
CA PHE A 177 -1.48 -5.53 -17.13
C PHE A 177 -2.30 -6.82 -17.27
N GLU A 178 -1.78 -7.82 -17.96
CA GLU A 178 -2.40 -9.16 -18.03
C GLU A 178 -2.43 -9.86 -16.66
N LEU A 179 -1.38 -9.72 -15.84
CA LEU A 179 -1.39 -10.18 -14.45
C LEU A 179 -2.52 -9.55 -13.64
N LEU A 180 -2.77 -8.24 -13.82
CA LEU A 180 -3.86 -7.53 -13.15
C LEU A 180 -5.22 -8.08 -13.57
N LYS A 181 -5.44 -8.33 -14.87
CA LYS A 181 -6.69 -8.90 -15.40
C LYS A 181 -6.90 -10.32 -14.87
N HIS A 182 -5.89 -11.17 -15.00
CA HIS A 182 -5.95 -12.54 -14.51
C HIS A 182 -6.27 -12.61 -13.02
N TYR A 183 -5.69 -11.71 -12.22
CA TYR A 183 -6.02 -11.61 -10.80
C TYR A 183 -7.49 -11.23 -10.56
N LEU A 184 -8.08 -10.37 -11.39
CA LEU A 184 -9.50 -9.99 -11.28
C LEU A 184 -10.44 -11.14 -11.61
N GLU A 185 -10.10 -11.93 -12.63
CA GLU A 185 -10.92 -13.04 -13.12
C GLU A 185 -10.89 -14.24 -12.16
N ASN A 186 -9.72 -14.52 -11.57
CA ASN A 186 -9.49 -15.71 -10.73
C ASN A 186 -9.71 -15.49 -9.22
N LYS A 187 -10.37 -14.41 -8.81
CA LYS A 187 -10.58 -14.01 -7.41
C LYS A 187 -11.36 -15.01 -6.54
N LYS A 188 -11.77 -16.17 -7.06
CA LYS A 188 -12.46 -17.24 -6.32
C LYS A 188 -11.52 -18.26 -5.64
N GLY A 189 -10.19 -18.08 -5.75
CA GLY A 189 -9.20 -19.03 -5.23
C GLY A 189 -8.41 -18.51 -4.03
N THR A 190 -7.94 -19.41 -3.22
CA THR A 190 -7.24 -19.38 -1.94
C THR A 190 -6.15 -18.31 -1.70
N LEU A 191 -5.68 -17.60 -2.73
CA LEU A 191 -4.63 -16.57 -2.60
C LEU A 191 -5.16 -15.25 -2.02
N SER A 192 -6.44 -14.89 -2.30
CA SER A 192 -7.01 -13.63 -1.79
C SER A 192 -7.15 -13.63 -0.26
N ASP A 193 -7.47 -14.78 0.34
CA ASP A 193 -7.66 -14.92 1.78
C ASP A 193 -6.34 -14.78 2.55
N ASN A 194 -5.22 -15.20 1.95
CA ASN A 194 -3.89 -15.06 2.52
C ASN A 194 -3.31 -13.64 2.37
N LEU A 195 -3.78 -12.85 1.41
CA LEU A 195 -3.35 -11.47 1.20
C LEU A 195 -4.13 -10.47 2.07
N ASP A 196 -5.37 -10.82 2.43
CA ASP A 196 -6.20 -9.97 3.27
C ASP A 196 -5.85 -10.15 4.77
N PHE A 197 -5.84 -9.07 5.52
CA PHE A 197 -5.66 -9.07 6.97
C PHE A 197 -6.94 -9.43 7.74
N LYS A 198 -8.03 -9.83 7.05
CA LYS A 198 -9.34 -10.09 7.67
C LYS A 198 -9.33 -11.27 8.63
N ASN A 199 -8.48 -12.28 8.42
CA ASN A 199 -8.52 -13.54 9.15
C ASN A 199 -7.71 -13.57 10.46
N GLU A 200 -7.17 -12.43 10.95
CA GLU A 200 -6.38 -12.41 12.19
C GLU A 200 -7.23 -12.25 13.48
N HIS A 201 -8.55 -12.18 13.38
CA HIS A 201 -9.43 -11.97 14.55
C HIS A 201 -10.38 -13.14 14.88
N THR A 202 -10.26 -14.28 14.22
CA THR A 202 -11.04 -15.49 14.53
C THR A 202 -10.12 -16.60 15.03
N LYS A 203 -9.64 -16.47 16.25
CA LYS A 203 -9.30 -17.58 17.17
C LYS A 203 -9.23 -17.05 18.60
#